data_83d29bc8e0d6e9a09e7161bed168c7d6
#
_entry.id   83d29bc8e0d6e9a09e7161bed168c7d6
#
_cell.length_a   1.000
_cell.length_b   1.000
_cell.length_c   1.000
_cell.angle_alpha   90.00
_cell.angle_beta   90.00
_cell.angle_gamma   90.00
#
_symmetry.space_group_name_H-M   'P 1'
#
loop_
_entity.id
_entity.type
_entity.pdbx_description
1 polymer ?
#
loop_
_entity_poly.entity_id
_entity_poly.type
_entity_poly.pdbx_seq_one_letter_code
_entity_poly.pdbx_strand_id
1 'polypeptide(L)'
;LALSAVKRSQGHALIIEDEILIALEVEALLAAQGYSSFDIADSPQEALTCALARAPDLITADFRIIGGTGLEAVEAIEAKLGAIPTVFVTGNADQLANARRTIVDKPISPRRLAEACQQALGRRA
;
A
#
# COMPACT_ATOMS: atom_id res chain seq x y z
N LEU A 1 17.22 27.40 8.28
CA LEU A 1 16.87 27.73 6.90
C LEU A 1 15.48 27.22 6.54
N ALA A 2 14.78 27.99 5.72
CA ALA A 2 13.43 27.62 5.28
C ALA A 2 13.41 26.25 4.60
N LEU A 3 14.45 25.88 3.89
CA LEU A 3 14.52 24.60 3.19
C LEU A 3 14.52 23.40 4.13
N SER A 4 15.03 23.55 5.36
CA SER A 4 15.02 22.45 6.32
C SER A 4 13.62 22.17 6.89
N ALA A 5 12.70 23.11 6.76
CA ALA A 5 11.33 22.96 7.22
C ALA A 5 10.42 22.32 6.17
N VAL A 6 10.86 22.19 4.92
CA VAL A 6 10.07 21.60 3.86
C VAL A 6 10.12 20.08 3.97
N LYS A 7 8.98 19.46 4.20
CA LYS A 7 8.91 18.01 4.21
C LYS A 7 9.12 17.46 2.82
N ARG A 8 10.01 16.50 2.70
CA ARG A 8 10.19 15.77 1.46
C ARG A 8 9.00 14.83 1.27
N SER A 9 8.57 14.68 0.02
CA SER A 9 7.55 13.70 -0.32
C SER A 9 8.06 12.29 0.00
N GLN A 10 7.19 11.45 0.54
CA GLN A 10 7.46 10.01 0.67
C GLN A 10 7.37 9.32 -0.70
N GLY A 11 6.84 10.00 -1.69
CA GLY A 11 6.78 9.50 -3.05
C GLY A 11 5.38 9.11 -3.49
N HIS A 12 5.32 8.03 -4.27
CA HIS A 12 4.11 7.55 -4.93
C HIS A 12 3.61 6.28 -4.25
N ALA A 13 2.32 6.21 -3.96
CA ALA A 13 1.71 5.03 -3.36
C ALA A 13 0.69 4.40 -4.30
N LEU A 14 0.69 3.07 -4.35
CA LEU A 14 -0.34 2.29 -5.04
C LEU A 14 -1.27 1.70 -3.99
N ILE A 15 -2.55 1.99 -4.12
CA ILE A 15 -3.59 1.51 -3.23
C ILE A 15 -4.40 0.46 -3.98
N ILE A 16 -4.36 -0.78 -3.52
CA ILE A 16 -5.07 -1.91 -4.13
C ILE A 16 -6.29 -2.19 -3.26
N GLU A 17 -7.45 -1.73 -3.71
CA GLU A 17 -8.69 -1.80 -2.95
C GLU A 17 -9.87 -1.64 -3.89
N ASP A 18 -10.84 -2.56 -3.84
CA ASP A 18 -12.01 -2.50 -4.71
C ASP A 18 -13.18 -1.69 -4.13
N GLU A 19 -13.14 -1.34 -2.84
CA GLU A 19 -14.11 -0.45 -2.22
C GLU A 19 -13.59 0.98 -2.27
N ILE A 20 -14.17 1.80 -3.15
CA ILE A 20 -13.64 3.14 -3.40
C ILE A 20 -13.60 4.03 -2.15
N LEU A 21 -14.58 3.92 -1.28
CA LEU A 21 -14.60 4.73 -0.07
C LEU A 21 -13.44 4.39 0.86
N ILE A 22 -13.09 3.11 0.95
CA ILE A 22 -11.95 2.67 1.74
C ILE A 22 -10.66 3.12 1.06
N ALA A 23 -10.56 3.00 -0.25
CA ALA A 23 -9.39 3.46 -1.00
C ALA A 23 -9.13 4.94 -0.77
N LEU A 24 -10.18 5.76 -0.79
CA LEU A 24 -10.05 7.19 -0.57
C LEU A 24 -9.66 7.52 0.88
N GLU A 25 -10.13 6.72 1.84
CA GLU A 25 -9.72 6.87 3.23
C GLU A 25 -8.22 6.58 3.37
N VAL A 26 -7.75 5.49 2.77
CA VAL A 26 -6.33 5.14 2.80
C VAL A 26 -5.51 6.22 2.12
N GLU A 27 -5.96 6.72 0.98
CA GLU A 27 -5.27 7.79 0.27
C GLU A 27 -5.10 9.02 1.18
N ALA A 28 -6.17 9.44 1.86
CA ALA A 28 -6.11 10.60 2.76
C ALA A 28 -5.11 10.37 3.91
N LEU A 29 -5.09 9.17 4.47
CA LEU A 29 -4.16 8.84 5.55
C LEU A 29 -2.71 8.81 5.07
N LEU A 30 -2.46 8.30 3.87
CA LEU A 30 -1.12 8.29 3.30
C LEU A 30 -0.67 9.69 2.91
N ALA A 31 -1.58 10.53 2.40
CA ALA A 31 -1.26 11.93 2.11
C ALA A 31 -0.81 12.65 3.38
N ALA A 32 -1.46 12.37 4.51
CA ALA A 32 -1.08 12.94 5.80
C ALA A 32 0.31 12.49 6.24
N GLN A 33 0.79 11.33 5.75
CA GLN A 33 2.14 10.84 6.03
C GLN A 33 3.19 11.37 5.06
N GLY A 34 2.78 12.14 4.04
CA GLY A 34 3.70 12.77 3.12
C GLY A 34 3.75 12.19 1.71
N TYR A 35 2.94 11.21 1.38
CA TYR A 35 2.86 10.72 0.01
C TYR A 35 2.17 11.76 -0.86
N SER A 36 2.69 12.00 -2.07
CA SER A 36 2.27 13.11 -2.92
C SER A 36 1.51 12.69 -4.17
N SER A 37 1.52 11.41 -4.51
CA SER A 37 0.77 10.92 -5.66
C SER A 37 0.31 9.50 -5.41
N PHE A 38 -0.77 9.12 -6.08
CA PHE A 38 -1.46 7.86 -5.80
C PHE A 38 -2.02 7.25 -7.08
N ASP A 39 -2.01 5.92 -7.14
CA ASP A 39 -2.84 5.15 -8.04
C ASP A 39 -3.76 4.28 -7.19
N ILE A 40 -4.98 4.08 -7.65
CA ILE A 40 -5.95 3.19 -7.00
C ILE A 40 -6.30 2.11 -8.01
N ALA A 41 -6.14 0.86 -7.62
CA ALA A 41 -6.45 -0.29 -8.48
C ALA A 41 -7.41 -1.23 -7.75
N ASP A 42 -8.36 -1.80 -8.48
CA ASP A 42 -9.40 -2.65 -7.89
C ASP A 42 -9.19 -4.14 -8.14
N SER A 43 -8.18 -4.50 -8.93
CA SER A 43 -7.93 -5.88 -9.32
C SER A 43 -6.43 -6.14 -9.45
N PRO A 44 -5.99 -7.41 -9.43
CA PRO A 44 -4.57 -7.72 -9.64
C PRO A 44 -4.05 -7.20 -10.98
N GLN A 45 -4.85 -7.30 -12.04
CA GLN A 45 -4.44 -6.86 -13.36
C GLN A 45 -4.26 -5.36 -13.43
N GLU A 46 -5.20 -4.59 -12.87
CA GLU A 46 -5.11 -3.14 -12.84
C GLU A 46 -3.92 -2.69 -11.98
N ALA A 47 -3.71 -3.38 -10.85
CA ALA A 47 -2.59 -3.07 -9.97
C ALA A 47 -1.25 -3.25 -10.68
N LEU A 48 -1.09 -4.34 -11.42
CA LEU A 48 0.14 -4.56 -12.18
C LEU A 48 0.32 -3.50 -13.26
N THR A 49 -0.75 -3.16 -13.97
CA THR A 49 -0.70 -2.12 -15.01
C THR A 49 -0.25 -0.79 -14.41
N CYS A 50 -0.84 -0.39 -13.28
CA CYS A 50 -0.46 0.84 -12.59
C CYS A 50 1.01 0.81 -12.15
N ALA A 51 1.44 -0.29 -11.53
CA ALA A 51 2.80 -0.39 -11.02
C ALA A 51 3.85 -0.36 -12.13
N LEU A 52 3.56 -0.96 -13.28
CA LEU A 52 4.48 -0.94 -14.42
C LEU A 52 4.53 0.44 -15.08
N ALA A 53 3.42 1.16 -15.08
CA ALA A 53 3.39 2.52 -15.63
C ALA A 53 4.14 3.49 -14.72
N ARG A 54 4.03 3.31 -13.41
CA ARG A 54 4.74 4.12 -12.43
C ARG A 54 5.02 3.28 -11.19
N ALA A 55 6.27 2.93 -10.99
CA ALA A 55 6.67 2.11 -9.85
C ALA A 55 6.37 2.82 -8.54
N PRO A 56 5.59 2.19 -7.64
CA PRO A 56 5.27 2.81 -6.35
C PRO A 56 6.41 2.68 -5.36
N ASP A 57 6.45 3.62 -4.41
CA ASP A 57 7.37 3.57 -3.29
C ASP A 57 6.76 2.82 -2.11
N LEU A 58 5.43 2.70 -2.11
CA LEU A 58 4.67 1.96 -1.10
C LEU A 58 3.43 1.37 -1.75
N ILE A 59 3.07 0.17 -1.33
CA ILE A 59 1.79 -0.46 -1.71
C ILE A 59 0.97 -0.68 -0.45
N THR A 60 -0.32 -0.31 -0.50
CA THR A 60 -1.29 -0.81 0.46
C THR A 60 -2.27 -1.70 -0.28
N ALA A 61 -2.65 -2.82 0.30
CA ALA A 61 -3.49 -3.78 -0.40
C ALA A 61 -4.48 -4.45 0.54
N ASP A 62 -5.74 -4.54 0.11
CA ASP A 62 -6.71 -5.41 0.75
C ASP A 62 -6.44 -6.85 0.30
N PHE A 63 -6.85 -7.82 1.09
CA PHE A 63 -6.66 -9.22 0.72
C PHE A 63 -7.63 -9.62 -0.41
N ARG A 64 -8.93 -9.39 -0.23
CA ARG A 64 -9.93 -9.75 -1.25
C ARG A 64 -10.25 -8.56 -2.13
N ILE A 65 -10.06 -8.73 -3.43
CA ILE A 65 -10.32 -7.71 -4.44
C ILE A 65 -10.99 -8.35 -5.65
N ILE A 66 -11.45 -7.55 -6.58
CA ILE A 66 -12.07 -8.04 -7.81
C ILE A 66 -11.04 -8.87 -8.60
N GLY A 67 -11.42 -10.09 -8.95
CA GLY A 67 -10.61 -10.96 -9.80
C GLY A 67 -9.46 -11.67 -9.12
N GLY A 68 -9.34 -11.59 -7.78
CA GLY A 68 -8.29 -12.31 -7.07
C GLY A 68 -8.03 -11.76 -5.68
N THR A 69 -6.75 -11.73 -5.29
CA THR A 69 -6.36 -11.25 -3.98
C THR A 69 -5.29 -10.17 -4.08
N GLY A 70 -5.21 -9.34 -3.04
CA GLY A 70 -4.13 -8.35 -2.95
C GLY A 70 -2.76 -9.00 -2.87
N LEU A 71 -2.66 -10.19 -2.26
CA LEU A 71 -1.40 -10.92 -2.21
C LEU A 71 -0.95 -11.33 -3.61
N GLU A 72 -1.86 -11.86 -4.42
CA GLU A 72 -1.56 -12.19 -5.82
C GLU A 72 -1.09 -10.95 -6.60
N ALA A 73 -1.76 -9.82 -6.39
CA ALA A 73 -1.39 -8.56 -7.03
C ALA A 73 0.04 -8.15 -6.66
N VAL A 74 0.35 -8.18 -5.37
CA VAL A 74 1.67 -7.78 -4.87
C VAL A 74 2.74 -8.72 -5.39
N GLU A 75 2.48 -10.03 -5.38
CA GLU A 75 3.45 -11.01 -5.87
C GLU A 75 3.74 -10.83 -7.37
N ALA A 76 2.71 -10.53 -8.15
CA ALA A 76 2.90 -10.27 -9.58
C ALA A 76 3.73 -9.00 -9.81
N ILE A 77 3.49 -7.97 -9.03
CA ILE A 77 4.26 -6.72 -9.10
C ILE A 77 5.72 -6.97 -8.71
N GLU A 78 5.93 -7.69 -7.61
CA GLU A 78 7.29 -7.97 -7.13
C GLU A 78 8.07 -8.86 -8.08
N ALA A 79 7.40 -9.73 -8.81
CA ALA A 79 8.05 -10.54 -9.83
C ALA A 79 8.64 -9.69 -10.96
N LYS A 80 8.07 -8.52 -11.21
CA LYS A 80 8.53 -7.60 -12.27
C LYS A 80 9.45 -6.52 -11.75
N LEU A 81 9.18 -5.97 -10.57
CA LEU A 81 9.85 -4.77 -10.08
C LEU A 81 10.75 -5.03 -8.87
N GLY A 82 10.73 -6.24 -8.32
CA GLY A 82 11.43 -6.52 -7.07
C GLY A 82 10.57 -6.13 -5.86
N ALA A 83 11.14 -6.29 -4.67
CA ALA A 83 10.42 -6.03 -3.43
C ALA A 83 10.07 -4.56 -3.28
N ILE A 84 8.83 -4.30 -2.91
CA ILE A 84 8.33 -2.95 -2.64
C ILE A 84 7.71 -2.97 -1.26
N PRO A 85 7.95 -1.95 -0.42
CA PRO A 85 7.30 -1.87 0.90
C PRO A 85 5.80 -2.01 0.75
N THR A 86 5.19 -2.94 1.49
CA THR A 86 3.78 -3.28 1.33
C THR A 86 3.12 -3.43 2.69
N VAL A 87 1.94 -2.83 2.83
CA VAL A 87 1.08 -2.97 4.00
C VAL A 87 -0.25 -3.54 3.55
N PHE A 88 -0.65 -4.67 4.13
CA PHE A 88 -1.99 -5.22 3.89
C PHE A 88 -2.97 -4.62 4.89
N VAL A 89 -4.06 -4.05 4.38
CA VAL A 89 -5.11 -3.42 5.18
C VAL A 89 -6.39 -4.23 4.94
N THR A 90 -6.70 -5.15 5.85
CA THR A 90 -7.71 -6.15 5.54
C THR A 90 -8.46 -6.62 6.78
N GLY A 91 -9.70 -7.06 6.58
CA GLY A 91 -10.46 -7.78 7.60
C GLY A 91 -10.18 -9.29 7.60
N ASN A 92 -9.26 -9.76 6.77
CA ASN A 92 -8.90 -11.16 6.60
C ASN A 92 -7.44 -11.42 7.01
N ALA A 93 -6.99 -10.81 8.10
CA ALA A 93 -5.59 -10.85 8.52
C ALA A 93 -5.06 -12.27 8.72
N ASP A 94 -5.90 -13.19 9.21
CA ASP A 94 -5.52 -14.57 9.45
C ASP A 94 -5.12 -15.30 8.16
N GLN A 95 -5.65 -14.90 7.02
CA GLN A 95 -5.31 -15.50 5.73
C GLN A 95 -3.92 -15.08 5.25
N LEU A 96 -3.34 -14.06 5.89
CA LEU A 96 -2.01 -13.55 5.57
C LEU A 96 -0.98 -13.91 6.63
N ALA A 97 -1.39 -14.62 7.68
CA ALA A 97 -0.56 -14.85 8.86
C ALA A 97 0.78 -15.52 8.53
N ASN A 98 0.81 -16.40 7.53
CA ASN A 98 2.03 -17.13 7.16
C ASN A 98 2.83 -16.43 6.05
N ALA A 99 2.38 -15.29 5.57
CA ALA A 99 3.00 -14.61 4.44
C ALA A 99 4.14 -13.67 4.84
N ARG A 100 4.41 -13.51 6.13
CA ARG A 100 5.43 -12.60 6.69
C ARG A 100 5.26 -11.17 6.15
N ARG A 101 4.02 -10.72 6.11
CA ARG A 101 3.70 -9.40 5.60
C ARG A 101 3.31 -8.47 6.74
N THR A 102 3.49 -7.18 6.52
CA THR A 102 2.99 -6.17 7.44
C THR A 102 1.49 -6.03 7.25
N ILE A 103 0.71 -6.18 8.32
CA ILE A 103 -0.74 -6.25 8.24
C ILE A 103 -1.37 -5.26 9.21
N VAL A 104 -2.40 -4.55 8.74
CA VAL A 104 -3.26 -3.72 9.57
C VAL A 104 -4.68 -4.22 9.44
N ASP A 105 -5.31 -4.54 10.57
CA ASP A 105 -6.70 -4.97 10.58
C ASP A 105 -7.67 -3.82 10.35
N LYS A 106 -8.75 -4.09 9.64
CA LYS A 106 -9.88 -3.16 9.54
C LYS A 106 -10.73 -3.24 10.81
N PRO A 107 -11.33 -2.15 11.29
CA PRO A 107 -11.34 -0.80 10.71
C PRO A 107 -9.99 -0.11 10.84
N ILE A 108 -9.71 0.80 9.89
CA ILE A 108 -8.40 1.43 9.77
C ILE A 108 -8.18 2.43 10.91
N SER A 109 -7.06 2.26 11.62
CA SER A 109 -6.59 3.23 12.61
C SER A 109 -5.47 4.05 11.96
N PRO A 110 -5.56 5.38 11.92
CA PRO A 110 -4.50 6.20 11.35
C PRO A 110 -3.14 5.92 11.96
N ARG A 111 -3.10 5.75 13.28
CA ARG A 111 -1.87 5.45 14.00
C ARG A 111 -1.29 4.10 13.60
N ARG A 112 -2.13 3.05 13.54
CA ARG A 112 -1.67 1.72 13.16
C ARG A 112 -1.18 1.68 11.72
N LEU A 113 -1.86 2.39 10.84
CA LEU A 113 -1.43 2.47 9.45
C LEU A 113 -0.07 3.15 9.35
N ALA A 114 0.12 4.26 10.06
CA ALA A 114 1.41 4.96 10.06
C ALA A 114 2.52 4.07 10.60
N GLU A 115 2.29 3.35 11.70
CA GLU A 115 3.26 2.43 12.27
C GLU A 115 3.59 1.29 11.29
N ALA A 116 2.57 0.74 10.64
CA ALA A 116 2.75 -0.33 9.67
C ALA A 116 3.57 0.13 8.47
N CYS A 117 3.34 1.35 7.98
CA CYS A 117 4.11 1.91 6.88
C CYS A 117 5.59 2.04 7.28
N GLN A 118 5.87 2.52 8.47
CA GLN A 118 7.25 2.62 8.96
C GLN A 118 7.89 1.24 9.06
N GLN A 119 7.15 0.26 9.55
CA GLN A 119 7.65 -1.11 9.63
C GLN A 119 7.95 -1.68 8.24
N ALA A 120 7.06 -1.46 7.28
CA ALA A 120 7.25 -1.95 5.91
C ALA A 120 8.47 -1.30 5.25
N LEU A 121 8.67 0.00 5.46
CA LEU A 121 9.84 0.71 4.94
C LEU A 121 11.12 0.19 5.57
N GLY A 122 11.11 -0.12 6.86
CA GLY A 122 12.26 -0.67 7.55
C GLY A 122 12.68 -2.04 7.04
N ARG A 123 11.72 -2.88 6.65
CA ARG A 123 12.01 -4.23 6.11
C ARG A 123 12.71 -4.19 4.77
N ARG A 124 12.57 -3.11 4.04
CA ARG A 124 13.20 -2.96 2.74
C ARG A 124 14.72 -2.86 2.85
N ALA A 125 15.17 -2.27 3.92
CA ALA A 125 16.59 -2.13 4.16
C ALA A 125 17.20 -3.45 4.61
#